data_bbc7c459b2e2f424821f45e05167b32f
#
_entry.id   bbc7c459b2e2f424821f45e05167b32f
#
_cell.length_a   1.000
_cell.length_b   1.000
_cell.length_c   1.000
_cell.angle_alpha   90.00
_cell.angle_beta   90.00
_cell.angle_gamma   90.00
#
_symmetry.space_group_name_H-M   'P 1'
#
loop_
_entity.id
_entity.type
_entity.pdbx_description
1 polymer ?
#
loop_
_entity_poly.entity_id
_entity_poly.type
_entity_poly.pdbx_seq_one_letter_code
_entity_poly.pdbx_strand_id
1 'polypeptide(L)'
;MTQTDPVHVIVAMDFDDDIIEQLRMVSPRLVIERHWPEVPARAWAECEVLYTLKHYPQPDQAPRLRWIQLHHAGVDRVMKQLILQTEDVEVTTASGVHAVQMAEYCLMMLLAFTYRLPSLLQLQAEAIWPENVEDSLTRFAPLHLRGRTLGIAGYGSIGRELARMADALGMTVLATKRDIKHPAAEDEYADAGTGDPEGDIPARLYPPEALRSLAAQCDFLVLTLPLTDSTRHAVNEAVLNAMKPTAVLINVARGGVVDTDALISALAAERIAGAALDVFDEEPLPRSSPLWNLDNVIITPHISGNSAFYHQKTAAVFTENLKRYLERRPLLNRVDRKRGY
;
A
#
# COMPACT_ATOMS: atom_id res chain seq x y z
N MET A 1 -32.30 -16.05 -6.97
CA MET A 1 -31.65 -17.18 -6.27
C MET A 1 -32.35 -17.38 -4.94
N THR A 2 -32.77 -18.58 -4.64
CA THR A 2 -33.31 -18.92 -3.34
C THR A 2 -32.17 -18.98 -2.32
N GLN A 3 -32.49 -18.81 -1.03
CA GLN A 3 -31.47 -18.82 0.05
C GLN A 3 -30.72 -20.17 0.19
N THR A 4 -31.07 -21.17 -0.60
CA THR A 4 -30.59 -22.57 -0.55
C THR A 4 -29.72 -22.98 -1.73
N ASP A 5 -29.60 -22.16 -2.78
CA ASP A 5 -28.85 -22.53 -3.97
C ASP A 5 -27.33 -22.56 -3.68
N PRO A 6 -26.58 -23.54 -4.25
CA PRO A 6 -25.14 -23.61 -4.10
C PRO A 6 -24.46 -22.41 -4.79
N VAL A 7 -23.35 -21.92 -4.22
CA VAL A 7 -22.51 -20.88 -4.76
C VAL A 7 -21.19 -21.51 -5.21
N HIS A 8 -20.91 -21.46 -6.51
CA HIS A 8 -19.71 -22.04 -7.11
C HIS A 8 -18.56 -21.03 -7.05
N VAL A 9 -17.51 -21.40 -6.34
CA VAL A 9 -16.34 -20.58 -6.07
C VAL A 9 -15.12 -21.21 -6.72
N ILE A 10 -14.46 -20.47 -7.61
CA ILE A 10 -13.15 -20.86 -8.13
C ILE A 10 -12.07 -20.07 -7.38
N VAL A 11 -11.13 -20.83 -6.80
CA VAL A 11 -9.90 -20.30 -6.21
C VAL A 11 -8.75 -20.57 -7.20
N ALA A 12 -8.42 -19.56 -8.01
CA ALA A 12 -7.36 -19.60 -9.01
C ALA A 12 -6.03 -19.13 -8.41
N MET A 13 -5.61 -19.80 -7.33
CA MET A 13 -4.43 -19.46 -6.54
C MET A 13 -3.85 -20.72 -5.90
N ASP A 14 -2.53 -20.72 -5.68
CA ASP A 14 -1.81 -21.81 -5.00
C ASP A 14 -1.90 -21.65 -3.46
N PHE A 15 -3.13 -21.79 -2.97
CA PHE A 15 -3.35 -21.82 -1.53
C PHE A 15 -3.11 -23.21 -0.97
N ASP A 16 -2.55 -23.27 0.24
CA ASP A 16 -2.43 -24.49 1.01
C ASP A 16 -3.81 -25.13 1.30
N ASP A 17 -3.84 -26.43 1.51
CA ASP A 17 -5.07 -27.18 1.76
C ASP A 17 -5.81 -26.66 3.00
N ASP A 18 -5.10 -26.26 4.04
CA ASP A 18 -5.67 -25.68 5.27
C ASP A 18 -6.49 -24.42 4.99
N ILE A 19 -6.03 -23.55 4.09
CA ILE A 19 -6.76 -22.36 3.68
C ILE A 19 -8.03 -22.76 2.93
N ILE A 20 -7.94 -23.71 2.00
CA ILE A 20 -9.10 -24.18 1.23
C ILE A 20 -10.17 -24.80 2.17
N GLU A 21 -9.74 -25.59 3.16
CA GLU A 21 -10.66 -26.15 4.15
C GLU A 21 -11.32 -25.05 5.01
N GLN A 22 -10.57 -24.04 5.44
CA GLN A 22 -11.13 -22.89 6.16
C GLN A 22 -12.20 -22.17 5.33
N LEU A 23 -11.97 -21.98 4.03
CA LEU A 23 -12.95 -21.38 3.13
C LEU A 23 -14.22 -22.24 3.00
N ARG A 24 -14.08 -23.57 2.89
CA ARG A 24 -15.22 -24.52 2.85
C ARG A 24 -16.05 -24.49 4.12
N MET A 25 -15.43 -24.30 5.26
CA MET A 25 -16.09 -24.21 6.57
C MET A 25 -17.00 -22.98 6.73
N VAL A 26 -16.87 -21.96 5.87
CA VAL A 26 -17.69 -20.73 5.93
C VAL A 26 -19.18 -21.06 5.76
N SER A 27 -19.53 -21.97 4.83
CA SER A 27 -20.91 -22.40 4.63
C SER A 27 -20.97 -23.68 3.79
N PRO A 28 -21.90 -24.61 4.11
CA PRO A 28 -22.16 -25.79 3.28
C PRO A 28 -22.71 -25.45 1.88
N ARG A 29 -23.13 -24.23 1.64
CA ARG A 29 -23.56 -23.73 0.33
C ARG A 29 -22.40 -23.48 -0.64
N LEU A 30 -21.17 -23.37 -0.14
CA LEU A 30 -20.01 -23.08 -0.98
C LEU A 30 -19.48 -24.35 -1.62
N VAL A 31 -19.46 -24.37 -2.94
CA VAL A 31 -18.79 -25.41 -3.76
C VAL A 31 -17.47 -24.81 -4.22
N ILE A 32 -16.39 -25.09 -3.48
CA ILE A 32 -15.07 -24.48 -3.70
C ILE A 32 -14.18 -25.44 -4.48
N GLU A 33 -13.72 -24.99 -5.64
CA GLU A 33 -12.74 -25.66 -6.48
C GLU A 33 -11.44 -24.83 -6.51
N ARG A 34 -10.31 -25.46 -6.15
CA ARG A 34 -8.98 -24.86 -6.33
C ARG A 34 -8.40 -25.30 -7.66
N HIS A 35 -7.98 -24.32 -8.48
CA HIS A 35 -7.31 -24.55 -9.76
C HIS A 35 -6.01 -23.78 -9.82
N TRP A 36 -4.91 -24.50 -9.97
CA TRP A 36 -3.56 -23.95 -10.11
C TRP A 36 -2.64 -24.99 -10.79
N PRO A 37 -1.74 -24.62 -11.71
CA PRO A 37 -1.44 -23.25 -12.21
C PRO A 37 -2.42 -22.71 -13.26
N GLU A 38 -3.39 -23.50 -13.72
CA GLU A 38 -4.35 -23.16 -14.76
C GLU A 38 -5.79 -23.49 -14.34
N VAL A 39 -6.74 -22.72 -14.85
CA VAL A 39 -8.17 -22.95 -14.67
C VAL A 39 -8.73 -23.61 -15.93
N PRO A 40 -9.29 -24.82 -15.86
CA PRO A 40 -9.88 -25.49 -17.04
C PRO A 40 -11.03 -24.65 -17.61
N ALA A 41 -11.12 -24.53 -18.94
CA ALA A 41 -12.13 -23.71 -19.61
C ALA A 41 -13.57 -24.07 -19.20
N ARG A 42 -13.84 -25.36 -18.94
CA ARG A 42 -15.16 -25.85 -18.50
C ARG A 42 -15.57 -25.36 -17.11
N ALA A 43 -14.60 -25.00 -16.24
CA ALA A 43 -14.87 -24.56 -14.88
C ALA A 43 -15.50 -23.17 -14.86
N TRP A 44 -15.21 -22.33 -15.84
CA TRP A 44 -15.73 -20.96 -15.89
C TRP A 44 -17.26 -20.87 -16.01
N ALA A 45 -17.91 -21.83 -16.69
CA ALA A 45 -19.34 -21.77 -17.00
C ALA A 45 -20.23 -21.71 -15.74
N GLU A 46 -19.81 -22.37 -14.68
CA GLU A 46 -20.57 -22.43 -13.41
C GLU A 46 -20.02 -21.44 -12.35
N CYS A 47 -18.88 -20.78 -12.62
CA CYS A 47 -18.23 -19.88 -11.67
C CYS A 47 -19.14 -18.69 -11.33
N GLU A 48 -19.49 -18.54 -10.07
CA GLU A 48 -20.23 -17.39 -9.53
C GLU A 48 -19.30 -16.42 -8.78
N VAL A 49 -18.30 -16.97 -8.09
CA VAL A 49 -17.28 -16.20 -7.35
C VAL A 49 -15.89 -16.65 -7.79
N LEU A 50 -15.05 -15.70 -8.15
CA LEU A 50 -13.65 -15.94 -8.54
C LEU A 50 -12.70 -15.28 -7.54
N TYR A 51 -11.81 -16.08 -6.94
CA TYR A 51 -10.61 -15.58 -6.27
C TYR A 51 -9.41 -15.73 -7.21
N THR A 52 -8.69 -14.65 -7.51
CA THR A 52 -7.61 -14.72 -8.50
C THR A 52 -6.47 -13.74 -8.27
N LEU A 53 -5.27 -14.14 -8.71
CA LEU A 53 -4.11 -13.27 -8.88
C LEU A 53 -3.96 -12.82 -10.35
N LYS A 54 -4.09 -13.75 -11.29
CA LYS A 54 -3.73 -13.54 -12.71
C LYS A 54 -4.62 -14.24 -13.74
N HIS A 55 -5.61 -15.03 -13.30
CA HIS A 55 -6.48 -15.79 -14.20
C HIS A 55 -7.82 -15.08 -14.35
N TYR A 56 -8.10 -14.62 -15.56
CA TYR A 56 -9.32 -13.86 -15.87
C TYR A 56 -10.03 -14.51 -17.07
N PRO A 57 -11.30 -14.96 -16.92
CA PRO A 57 -12.07 -15.43 -18.06
C PRO A 57 -12.48 -14.27 -18.95
N GLN A 58 -12.82 -14.58 -20.22
CA GLN A 58 -13.58 -13.64 -21.03
C GLN A 58 -15.03 -13.57 -20.50
N PRO A 59 -15.75 -12.44 -20.67
CA PRO A 59 -17.12 -12.29 -20.18
C PRO A 59 -18.10 -13.37 -20.63
N ASP A 60 -17.98 -13.84 -21.85
CA ASP A 60 -18.79 -14.90 -22.44
C ASP A 60 -18.50 -16.30 -21.89
N GLN A 61 -17.30 -16.51 -21.34
CA GLN A 61 -16.91 -17.79 -20.73
C GLN A 61 -17.48 -17.99 -19.34
N ALA A 62 -17.77 -16.91 -18.61
CA ALA A 62 -18.23 -16.95 -17.22
C ALA A 62 -19.58 -16.21 -17.04
N PRO A 63 -20.67 -16.69 -17.64
CA PRO A 63 -21.98 -15.98 -17.65
C PRO A 63 -22.63 -15.88 -16.26
N ARG A 64 -22.21 -16.73 -15.31
CA ARG A 64 -22.72 -16.73 -13.94
C ARG A 64 -21.91 -15.89 -12.98
N LEU A 65 -20.75 -15.37 -13.41
CA LEU A 65 -19.84 -14.63 -12.53
C LEU A 65 -20.51 -13.35 -12.00
N ARG A 66 -20.44 -13.16 -10.68
CA ARG A 66 -21.02 -12.03 -9.96
C ARG A 66 -19.99 -11.27 -9.14
N TRP A 67 -18.94 -11.96 -8.70
CA TRP A 67 -17.93 -11.34 -7.85
C TRP A 67 -16.53 -11.88 -8.12
N ILE A 68 -15.56 -10.98 -8.21
CA ILE A 68 -14.13 -11.29 -8.29
C ILE A 68 -13.42 -10.69 -7.09
N GLN A 69 -12.77 -11.55 -6.30
CA GLN A 69 -11.82 -11.14 -5.28
C GLN A 69 -10.41 -11.19 -5.87
N LEU A 70 -9.75 -10.05 -5.93
CA LEU A 70 -8.35 -9.96 -6.33
C LEU A 70 -7.43 -10.32 -5.15
N HIS A 71 -6.35 -11.05 -5.43
CA HIS A 71 -5.34 -11.43 -4.44
C HIS A 71 -4.47 -10.25 -3.99
N HIS A 72 -4.39 -9.18 -4.77
CA HIS A 72 -3.59 -7.98 -4.49
C HIS A 72 -4.47 -6.78 -4.11
N ALA A 73 -3.84 -5.75 -3.52
CA ALA A 73 -4.53 -4.51 -3.14
C ALA A 73 -4.63 -3.51 -4.31
N GLY A 74 -3.55 -3.31 -5.06
CA GLY A 74 -3.53 -2.37 -6.18
C GLY A 74 -4.17 -2.95 -7.44
N VAL A 75 -4.93 -2.15 -8.18
CA VAL A 75 -5.66 -2.59 -9.40
C VAL A 75 -5.13 -1.99 -10.69
N ASP A 76 -4.19 -1.06 -10.61
CA ASP A 76 -3.62 -0.31 -11.73
C ASP A 76 -3.15 -1.19 -12.91
N ARG A 77 -2.61 -2.38 -12.64
CA ARG A 77 -2.11 -3.32 -13.64
C ARG A 77 -3.18 -4.22 -14.26
N VAL A 78 -4.30 -4.43 -13.58
CA VAL A 78 -5.31 -5.44 -13.98
C VAL A 78 -6.61 -4.86 -14.49
N MET A 79 -6.92 -3.61 -14.22
CA MET A 79 -8.20 -2.98 -14.63
C MET A 79 -8.46 -2.96 -16.14
N LYS A 80 -7.47 -3.26 -16.98
CA LYS A 80 -7.65 -3.40 -18.44
C LYS A 80 -8.32 -4.72 -18.86
N GLN A 81 -8.45 -5.69 -17.94
CA GLN A 81 -9.13 -6.96 -18.20
C GLN A 81 -10.64 -6.73 -18.43
N LEU A 82 -11.18 -7.26 -19.54
CA LEU A 82 -12.57 -7.02 -19.93
C LEU A 82 -13.57 -7.46 -18.87
N ILE A 83 -13.34 -8.60 -18.21
CA ILE A 83 -14.21 -9.11 -17.15
C ILE A 83 -14.30 -8.15 -15.95
N LEU A 84 -13.24 -7.42 -15.62
CA LEU A 84 -13.23 -6.44 -14.55
C LEU A 84 -13.98 -5.15 -14.90
N GLN A 85 -14.31 -4.95 -16.19
CA GLN A 85 -15.10 -3.81 -16.69
C GLN A 85 -16.60 -4.14 -16.77
N THR A 86 -16.99 -5.40 -16.57
CA THR A 86 -18.38 -5.85 -16.64
C THR A 86 -19.19 -5.26 -15.47
N GLU A 87 -20.25 -4.52 -15.75
CA GLU A 87 -21.02 -3.77 -14.73
C GLU A 87 -21.64 -4.69 -13.67
N ASP A 88 -22.14 -5.86 -14.09
CA ASP A 88 -22.81 -6.84 -13.20
C ASP A 88 -21.87 -7.68 -12.35
N VAL A 89 -20.55 -7.48 -12.47
CA VAL A 89 -19.52 -8.19 -11.69
C VAL A 89 -18.91 -7.27 -10.66
N GLU A 90 -19.13 -7.53 -9.38
CA GLU A 90 -18.43 -6.80 -8.32
C GLU A 90 -16.95 -7.19 -8.29
N VAL A 91 -16.07 -6.23 -7.99
CA VAL A 91 -14.63 -6.46 -7.85
C VAL A 91 -14.20 -5.96 -6.49
N THR A 92 -13.50 -6.81 -5.75
CA THR A 92 -12.91 -6.46 -4.46
C THR A 92 -11.40 -6.77 -4.45
N THR A 93 -10.68 -6.10 -3.56
CA THR A 93 -9.23 -6.24 -3.43
C THR A 93 -8.83 -6.77 -2.07
N ALA A 94 -7.55 -7.12 -1.93
CA ALA A 94 -6.94 -7.42 -0.64
C ALA A 94 -6.40 -6.16 0.07
N SER A 95 -7.03 -4.99 -0.14
CA SER A 95 -6.66 -3.77 0.58
C SER A 95 -6.73 -3.97 2.09
N GLY A 96 -5.84 -3.33 2.85
CA GLY A 96 -5.75 -3.48 4.31
C GLY A 96 -4.76 -4.54 4.79
N VAL A 97 -4.53 -5.64 4.03
CA VAL A 97 -3.61 -6.71 4.45
C VAL A 97 -2.16 -6.27 4.57
N HIS A 98 -1.78 -5.18 3.90
CA HIS A 98 -0.45 -4.62 3.91
C HIS A 98 -0.23 -3.54 4.98
N ALA A 99 -1.27 -3.16 5.74
CA ALA A 99 -1.22 -1.98 6.60
C ALA A 99 -0.07 -2.05 7.62
N VAL A 100 0.03 -3.16 8.36
CA VAL A 100 1.02 -3.31 9.44
C VAL A 100 2.45 -3.32 8.90
N GLN A 101 2.77 -4.24 7.98
CA GLN A 101 4.14 -4.39 7.48
C GLN A 101 4.64 -3.15 6.72
N MET A 102 3.77 -2.47 5.97
CA MET A 102 4.15 -1.23 5.28
C MET A 102 4.33 -0.07 6.26
N ALA A 103 3.51 0.02 7.31
CA ALA A 103 3.69 1.01 8.37
C ALA A 103 5.00 0.78 9.15
N GLU A 104 5.32 -0.49 9.48
CA GLU A 104 6.60 -0.87 10.10
C GLU A 104 7.79 -0.56 9.19
N TYR A 105 7.67 -0.83 7.89
CA TYR A 105 8.68 -0.45 6.91
C TYR A 105 8.89 1.06 6.88
N CYS A 106 7.82 1.87 6.84
CA CYS A 106 7.92 3.32 6.88
C CYS A 106 8.61 3.78 8.18
N LEU A 107 8.22 3.22 9.32
CA LEU A 107 8.85 3.54 10.62
C LEU A 107 10.34 3.18 10.62
N MET A 108 10.72 2.04 10.06
CA MET A 108 12.13 1.66 9.88
C MET A 108 12.89 2.72 9.05
N MET A 109 12.31 3.22 7.96
CA MET A 109 12.93 4.27 7.15
C MET A 109 13.03 5.61 7.88
N LEU A 110 11.99 6.00 8.64
CA LEU A 110 12.06 7.18 9.52
C LEU A 110 13.24 7.08 10.49
N LEU A 111 13.40 5.94 11.16
CA LEU A 111 14.49 5.69 12.09
C LEU A 111 15.85 5.61 11.37
N ALA A 112 15.92 4.98 10.19
CA ALA A 112 17.16 4.89 9.41
C ALA A 112 17.72 6.27 9.06
N PHE A 113 16.86 7.21 8.67
CA PHE A 113 17.28 8.59 8.40
C PHE A 113 17.63 9.37 9.67
N THR A 114 16.81 9.24 10.74
CA THR A 114 17.07 9.94 12.01
C THR A 114 18.39 9.52 12.63
N TYR A 115 18.78 8.25 12.52
CA TYR A 115 20.02 7.70 13.06
C TYR A 115 21.15 7.62 12.02
N ARG A 116 20.95 8.17 10.79
CA ARG A 116 21.94 8.16 9.71
C ARG A 116 22.50 6.77 9.41
N LEU A 117 21.61 5.76 9.44
CA LEU A 117 21.99 4.36 9.26
C LEU A 117 22.82 4.08 7.99
N PRO A 118 22.53 4.68 6.80
CA PRO A 118 23.37 4.50 5.62
C PRO A 118 24.83 4.88 5.86
N SER A 119 25.07 6.05 6.47
CA SER A 119 26.44 6.50 6.79
C SER A 119 27.14 5.60 7.81
N LEU A 120 26.40 5.06 8.79
CA LEU A 120 26.95 4.12 9.77
C LEU A 120 27.35 2.78 9.11
N LEU A 121 26.54 2.28 8.18
CA LEU A 121 26.84 1.07 7.42
C LEU A 121 28.04 1.26 6.50
N GLN A 122 28.22 2.45 5.92
CA GLN A 122 29.39 2.79 5.13
C GLN A 122 30.66 2.77 5.99
N LEU A 123 30.65 3.43 7.16
CA LEU A 123 31.77 3.40 8.09
C LEU A 123 32.13 1.95 8.51
N GLN A 124 31.11 1.12 8.75
CA GLN A 124 31.33 -0.29 9.05
C GLN A 124 31.99 -1.03 7.89
N ALA A 125 31.55 -0.79 6.64
CA ALA A 125 32.13 -1.44 5.47
C ALA A 125 33.58 -1.03 5.22
N GLU A 126 33.93 0.22 5.56
CA GLU A 126 35.29 0.79 5.45
C GLU A 126 36.17 0.50 6.69
N ALA A 127 35.64 -0.17 7.73
CA ALA A 127 36.29 -0.42 9.01
C ALA A 127 36.77 0.87 9.70
N ILE A 128 36.04 1.98 9.54
CA ILE A 128 36.33 3.28 10.12
C ILE A 128 35.56 3.46 11.43
N TRP A 129 36.28 3.76 12.50
CA TRP A 129 35.73 4.23 13.77
C TRP A 129 36.13 5.68 13.99
N PRO A 130 35.18 6.61 14.24
CA PRO A 130 35.50 8.01 14.47
C PRO A 130 36.53 8.17 15.59
N GLU A 131 37.62 8.92 15.32
CA GLU A 131 38.80 8.98 16.23
C GLU A 131 38.49 9.72 17.55
N ASN A 132 37.53 10.65 17.52
CA ASN A 132 37.16 11.41 18.72
C ASN A 132 35.68 11.41 18.99
N VAL A 133 35.30 11.57 20.27
CA VAL A 133 33.92 11.54 20.76
C VAL A 133 33.12 12.76 20.25
N GLU A 134 33.79 13.91 20.09
CA GLU A 134 33.12 15.15 19.61
C GLU A 134 32.66 15.01 18.17
N ASP A 135 33.44 14.37 17.32
CA ASP A 135 33.10 14.06 15.95
C ASP A 135 31.91 13.09 15.88
N SER A 136 31.92 12.08 16.74
CA SER A 136 30.80 11.15 16.89
C SER A 136 29.51 11.85 17.33
N LEU A 137 29.57 12.72 18.33
CA LEU A 137 28.41 13.41 18.89
C LEU A 137 27.83 14.43 17.91
N THR A 138 28.67 15.14 17.13
CA THR A 138 28.19 16.11 16.15
C THR A 138 27.69 15.45 14.87
N ARG A 139 28.43 14.50 14.32
CA ARG A 139 28.11 13.88 13.02
C ARG A 139 26.95 12.90 13.10
N PHE A 140 26.80 12.16 14.22
CA PHE A 140 25.84 11.08 14.35
C PHE A 140 24.79 11.31 15.45
N ALA A 141 24.67 12.53 15.99
CA ALA A 141 23.59 12.85 16.90
C ALA A 141 22.23 12.64 16.24
N PRO A 142 21.39 11.72 16.76
CA PRO A 142 20.10 11.41 16.14
C PRO A 142 19.12 12.60 16.29
N LEU A 143 18.33 12.80 15.26
CA LEU A 143 17.18 13.69 15.31
C LEU A 143 15.98 12.87 15.80
N HIS A 144 15.59 13.02 17.06
CA HIS A 144 14.47 12.26 17.63
C HIS A 144 13.20 12.41 16.78
N LEU A 145 12.40 11.32 16.69
CA LEU A 145 11.07 11.36 16.04
C LEU A 145 10.06 12.18 16.88
N ARG A 146 10.16 12.10 18.20
CA ARG A 146 9.29 12.86 19.10
C ARG A 146 9.32 14.36 18.77
N GLY A 147 8.12 14.96 18.64
CA GLY A 147 7.96 16.37 18.30
C GLY A 147 8.18 16.72 16.82
N ARG A 148 8.51 15.73 15.96
CA ARG A 148 8.57 15.91 14.51
C ARG A 148 7.20 15.78 13.88
N THR A 149 7.06 16.35 12.68
CA THR A 149 5.83 16.30 11.90
C THR A 149 5.94 15.25 10.80
N LEU A 150 5.05 14.27 10.83
CA LEU A 150 4.84 13.29 9.78
C LEU A 150 3.69 13.73 8.88
N GLY A 151 3.96 13.90 7.58
CA GLY A 151 2.95 14.06 6.55
C GLY A 151 2.66 12.73 5.88
N ILE A 152 1.39 12.38 5.76
CA ILE A 152 0.93 11.16 5.09
C ILE A 152 0.10 11.57 3.88
N ALA A 153 0.62 11.33 2.68
CA ALA A 153 -0.13 11.52 1.45
C ALA A 153 -0.95 10.26 1.15
N GLY A 154 -2.25 10.30 1.48
CA GLY A 154 -3.17 9.16 1.38
C GLY A 154 -3.52 8.53 2.73
N TYR A 155 -4.64 8.94 3.33
CA TYR A 155 -5.09 8.42 4.63
C TYR A 155 -6.03 7.22 4.48
N GLY A 156 -5.50 6.13 3.86
CA GLY A 156 -6.10 4.80 3.78
C GLY A 156 -5.56 3.86 4.87
N SER A 157 -5.74 2.55 4.72
CA SER A 157 -5.35 1.53 5.71
C SER A 157 -3.89 1.64 6.17
N ILE A 158 -2.93 1.80 5.24
CA ILE A 158 -1.50 1.97 5.54
C ILE A 158 -1.25 3.28 6.29
N GLY A 159 -1.80 4.38 5.77
CA GLY A 159 -1.62 5.71 6.37
C GLY A 159 -2.18 5.80 7.78
N ARG A 160 -3.31 5.14 8.05
CA ARG A 160 -3.93 5.07 9.37
C ARG A 160 -3.09 4.29 10.36
N GLU A 161 -2.54 3.15 9.96
CA GLU A 161 -1.68 2.35 10.84
C GLU A 161 -0.36 3.08 11.12
N LEU A 162 0.24 3.69 10.11
CA LEU A 162 1.43 4.52 10.30
C LEU A 162 1.16 5.71 11.22
N ALA A 163 -0.01 6.35 11.09
CA ALA A 163 -0.43 7.43 11.99
C ALA A 163 -0.49 6.98 13.44
N ARG A 164 -1.11 5.81 13.70
CA ARG A 164 -1.20 5.23 15.04
C ARG A 164 0.18 4.96 15.66
N MET A 165 1.11 4.40 14.86
CA MET A 165 2.49 4.18 15.31
C MET A 165 3.24 5.48 15.58
N ALA A 166 3.10 6.47 14.70
CA ALA A 166 3.76 7.77 14.81
C ALA A 166 3.26 8.58 16.01
N ASP A 167 1.94 8.58 16.26
CA ASP A 167 1.32 9.23 17.42
C ASP A 167 1.85 8.63 18.72
N ALA A 168 1.94 7.30 18.82
CA ALA A 168 2.52 6.61 19.99
C ALA A 168 3.98 7.00 20.25
N LEU A 169 4.74 7.40 19.21
CA LEU A 169 6.09 7.93 19.31
C LEU A 169 6.14 9.44 19.62
N GLY A 170 5.00 10.10 19.74
CA GLY A 170 4.87 11.52 20.02
C GLY A 170 5.19 12.42 18.83
N MET A 171 4.95 11.95 17.61
CA MET A 171 4.98 12.77 16.39
C MET A 171 3.66 13.53 16.20
N THR A 172 3.71 14.67 15.52
CA THR A 172 2.49 15.31 15.01
C THR A 172 2.17 14.73 13.63
N VAL A 173 0.96 14.20 13.46
CA VAL A 173 0.52 13.62 12.18
C VAL A 173 -0.32 14.64 11.41
N LEU A 174 0.02 14.84 10.13
CA LEU A 174 -0.78 15.55 9.14
C LEU A 174 -1.07 14.58 7.98
N ALA A 175 -2.28 14.59 7.42
CA ALA A 175 -2.57 13.67 6.34
C ALA A 175 -3.41 14.30 5.22
N THR A 176 -3.32 13.75 4.00
CA THR A 176 -4.29 14.06 2.95
C THR A 176 -5.35 12.98 2.87
N LYS A 177 -6.61 13.38 2.76
CA LYS A 177 -7.75 12.50 2.49
C LYS A 177 -8.70 13.20 1.53
N ARG A 178 -9.29 12.43 0.61
CA ARG A 178 -10.22 12.99 -0.38
C ARG A 178 -11.47 13.54 0.30
N ASP A 179 -12.09 12.75 1.14
CA ASP A 179 -13.25 13.18 1.93
C ASP A 179 -12.81 13.49 3.36
N ILE A 180 -12.49 14.77 3.57
CA ILE A 180 -12.09 15.28 4.89
C ILE A 180 -13.26 15.48 5.86
N LYS A 181 -14.51 15.44 5.35
CA LYS A 181 -15.72 15.58 6.17
C LYS A 181 -16.12 14.25 6.82
N HIS A 182 -15.79 13.13 6.17
CA HIS A 182 -16.05 11.79 6.66
C HIS A 182 -14.68 11.08 6.83
N PRO A 183 -13.97 11.36 7.95
CA PRO A 183 -12.64 10.84 8.18
C PRO A 183 -12.62 9.34 8.48
N ALA A 184 -13.71 8.78 9.00
CA ALA A 184 -13.80 7.37 9.38
C ALA A 184 -13.51 6.42 8.21
N ALA A 185 -13.07 5.21 8.53
CA ALA A 185 -12.93 4.12 7.58
C ALA A 185 -14.27 3.40 7.42
N GLU A 186 -14.80 3.36 6.20
CA GLU A 186 -16.04 2.66 5.90
C GLU A 186 -15.77 1.56 4.89
N ASP A 187 -16.36 0.36 5.11
CA ASP A 187 -16.25 -0.79 4.21
C ASP A 187 -14.80 -1.20 3.82
N GLU A 188 -13.82 -0.87 4.65
CA GLU A 188 -12.41 -1.26 4.50
C GLU A 188 -12.07 -2.40 5.46
N TYR A 189 -11.25 -3.35 5.00
CA TYR A 189 -10.69 -4.37 5.88
C TYR A 189 -9.54 -3.79 6.70
N ALA A 190 -9.53 -4.10 7.99
CA ALA A 190 -8.40 -3.83 8.89
C ALA A 190 -8.24 -5.01 9.87
N ASP A 191 -7.00 -5.33 10.22
CA ASP A 191 -6.70 -6.27 11.31
C ASP A 191 -7.16 -5.65 12.64
N ALA A 192 -7.63 -6.49 13.57
CA ALA A 192 -8.11 -6.03 14.87
C ALA A 192 -7.01 -5.27 15.63
N GLY A 193 -7.33 -4.11 16.16
CA GLY A 193 -6.41 -3.27 16.94
C GLY A 193 -5.40 -2.48 16.10
N THR A 194 -5.59 -2.42 14.78
CA THR A 194 -4.75 -1.64 13.87
C THR A 194 -5.48 -0.42 13.31
N GLY A 195 -4.71 0.52 12.78
CA GLY A 195 -5.21 1.69 12.10
C GLY A 195 -5.80 2.76 13.02
N ASP A 196 -6.58 3.60 12.41
CA ASP A 196 -7.33 4.72 13.03
C ASP A 196 -8.74 4.73 12.42
N PRO A 197 -9.64 3.86 12.92
CA PRO A 197 -10.96 3.68 12.32
C PRO A 197 -11.78 4.98 12.27
N GLU A 198 -11.69 5.79 13.31
CA GLU A 198 -12.46 7.05 13.42
C GLU A 198 -11.83 8.18 12.62
N GLY A 199 -10.52 8.11 12.34
CA GLY A 199 -9.80 9.13 11.58
C GLY A 199 -9.49 10.38 12.39
N ASP A 200 -9.26 10.25 13.69
CA ASP A 200 -9.08 11.35 14.65
C ASP A 200 -7.62 11.55 15.12
N ILE A 201 -6.70 10.66 14.75
CA ILE A 201 -5.27 10.82 15.05
C ILE A 201 -4.63 12.03 14.34
N PRO A 202 -4.89 12.31 13.04
CA PRO A 202 -4.25 13.46 12.41
C PRO A 202 -4.65 14.79 13.06
N ALA A 203 -3.65 15.59 13.48
CA ALA A 203 -3.90 16.94 13.96
C ALA A 203 -4.62 17.81 12.91
N ARG A 204 -4.44 17.46 11.61
CA ARG A 204 -5.16 18.08 10.51
C ARG A 204 -5.23 17.16 9.29
N LEU A 205 -6.43 17.10 8.69
CA LEU A 205 -6.64 16.51 7.36
C LEU A 205 -6.69 17.61 6.30
N TYR A 206 -6.03 17.34 5.18
CA TYR A 206 -5.96 18.20 4.01
C TYR A 206 -6.64 17.54 2.82
N PRO A 207 -7.31 18.28 1.95
CA PRO A 207 -7.72 17.73 0.66
C PRO A 207 -6.49 17.46 -0.23
N PRO A 208 -6.56 16.57 -1.23
CA PRO A 208 -5.42 16.20 -2.07
C PRO A 208 -4.72 17.39 -2.73
N GLU A 209 -5.46 18.41 -3.13
CA GLU A 209 -4.96 19.62 -3.79
C GLU A 209 -4.05 20.46 -2.87
N ALA A 210 -4.15 20.25 -1.57
CA ALA A 210 -3.33 20.94 -0.57
C ALA A 210 -2.04 20.16 -0.20
N LEU A 211 -1.64 19.12 -0.96
CA LEU A 211 -0.44 18.33 -0.71
C LEU A 211 0.82 19.20 -0.56
N ARG A 212 0.97 20.24 -1.40
CA ARG A 212 2.09 21.19 -1.28
C ARG A 212 2.13 21.90 0.06
N SER A 213 0.97 22.31 0.58
CA SER A 213 0.86 22.98 1.87
C SER A 213 1.14 22.05 3.06
N LEU A 214 0.77 20.77 2.91
CA LEU A 214 1.10 19.72 3.86
C LEU A 214 2.62 19.47 3.85
N ALA A 215 3.22 19.25 2.67
CA ALA A 215 4.64 18.97 2.49
C ALA A 215 5.54 20.06 3.11
N ALA A 216 5.14 21.33 3.02
CA ALA A 216 5.89 22.46 3.60
C ALA A 216 6.01 22.40 5.14
N GLN A 217 5.15 21.66 5.82
CA GLN A 217 5.13 21.57 7.28
C GLN A 217 5.83 20.33 7.82
N CYS A 218 6.10 19.34 6.96
CA CYS A 218 6.55 18.03 7.37
C CYS A 218 8.06 17.93 7.51
N ASP A 219 8.51 17.14 8.47
CA ASP A 219 9.89 16.65 8.58
C ASP A 219 10.04 15.33 7.80
N PHE A 220 8.96 14.57 7.67
CA PHE A 220 8.88 13.38 6.85
C PHE A 220 7.59 13.41 6.03
N LEU A 221 7.68 13.08 4.74
CA LEU A 221 6.52 12.92 3.86
C LEU A 221 6.46 11.49 3.35
N VAL A 222 5.43 10.74 3.75
CA VAL A 222 5.20 9.35 3.34
C VAL A 222 4.06 9.29 2.33
N LEU A 223 4.29 8.58 1.22
CA LEU A 223 3.33 8.42 0.15
C LEU A 223 2.70 7.02 0.22
N THR A 224 1.37 6.99 0.36
CA THR A 224 0.52 5.78 0.37
C THR A 224 -0.68 5.93 -0.57
N LEU A 225 -0.54 6.79 -1.60
CA LEU A 225 -1.57 7.07 -2.60
C LEU A 225 -1.66 5.93 -3.64
N PRO A 226 -2.84 5.57 -4.14
CA PRO A 226 -2.96 4.76 -5.35
C PRO A 226 -2.46 5.55 -6.56
N LEU A 227 -1.92 4.87 -7.58
CA LEU A 227 -1.57 5.49 -8.84
C LEU A 227 -2.82 5.57 -9.74
N THR A 228 -3.22 6.80 -10.04
CA THR A 228 -4.31 7.15 -10.95
C THR A 228 -3.88 8.34 -11.82
N ASP A 229 -4.67 8.71 -12.80
CA ASP A 229 -4.37 9.91 -13.62
C ASP A 229 -4.28 11.18 -12.75
N SER A 230 -5.07 11.26 -11.68
CA SER A 230 -5.08 12.42 -10.76
C SER A 230 -3.95 12.43 -9.74
N THR A 231 -3.30 11.28 -9.49
CA THR A 231 -2.19 11.16 -8.53
C THR A 231 -0.83 10.99 -9.21
N ARG A 232 -0.83 10.82 -10.53
CA ARG A 232 0.41 10.79 -11.31
C ARG A 232 1.17 12.10 -11.12
N HIS A 233 2.44 11.99 -10.73
CA HIS A 233 3.32 13.12 -10.41
C HIS A 233 2.70 14.11 -9.40
N ALA A 234 1.89 13.59 -8.46
CA ALA A 234 1.35 14.40 -7.36
C ALA A 234 2.49 15.06 -6.56
N VAL A 235 3.62 14.36 -6.41
CA VAL A 235 4.86 14.93 -5.86
C VAL A 235 5.74 15.35 -7.04
N ASN A 236 5.55 16.57 -7.47
CA ASN A 236 6.30 17.24 -8.53
C ASN A 236 7.32 18.22 -7.96
N GLU A 237 8.03 18.93 -8.85
CA GLU A 237 9.02 19.94 -8.47
C GLU A 237 8.47 20.98 -7.48
N ALA A 238 7.23 21.45 -7.67
CA ALA A 238 6.64 22.46 -6.78
C ALA A 238 6.39 21.93 -5.37
N VAL A 239 6.06 20.65 -5.21
CA VAL A 239 5.89 19.98 -3.90
C VAL A 239 7.27 19.77 -3.26
N LEU A 240 8.24 19.25 -4.02
CA LEU A 240 9.62 19.02 -3.54
C LEU A 240 10.27 20.36 -3.10
N ASN A 241 10.08 21.41 -3.87
CA ASN A 241 10.57 22.75 -3.52
C ASN A 241 9.90 23.36 -2.29
N ALA A 242 8.70 22.92 -1.93
CA ALA A 242 8.01 23.37 -0.73
C ALA A 242 8.44 22.61 0.54
N MET A 243 9.02 21.41 0.43
CA MET A 243 9.51 20.64 1.57
C MET A 243 10.64 21.37 2.30
N LYS A 244 10.80 21.10 3.59
CA LYS A 244 11.93 21.60 4.37
C LYS A 244 13.25 21.02 3.82
N PRO A 245 14.37 21.75 3.85
CA PRO A 245 15.67 21.20 3.48
C PRO A 245 16.09 19.98 4.31
N THR A 246 15.57 19.87 5.53
CA THR A 246 15.80 18.74 6.43
C THR A 246 14.79 17.59 6.25
N ALA A 247 13.82 17.73 5.35
CA ALA A 247 12.76 16.76 5.18
C ALA A 247 13.21 15.54 4.37
N VAL A 248 12.59 14.38 4.67
CA VAL A 248 12.79 13.12 3.97
C VAL A 248 11.49 12.69 3.30
N LEU A 249 11.59 12.26 2.04
CA LEU A 249 10.50 11.65 1.29
C LEU A 249 10.56 10.12 1.41
N ILE A 250 9.43 9.45 1.68
CA ILE A 250 9.32 8.00 1.68
C ILE A 250 8.23 7.59 0.70
N ASN A 251 8.58 6.83 -0.35
CA ASN A 251 7.61 6.35 -1.33
C ASN A 251 7.45 4.83 -1.24
N VAL A 252 6.30 4.41 -0.70
CA VAL A 252 5.83 3.01 -0.67
C VAL A 252 4.54 2.83 -1.48
N ALA A 253 4.17 3.83 -2.26
CA ALA A 253 2.96 3.85 -3.08
C ALA A 253 3.17 3.22 -4.46
N ARG A 254 3.56 4.04 -5.44
CA ARG A 254 3.98 3.68 -6.81
C ARG A 254 5.02 4.70 -7.28
N GLY A 255 5.92 4.30 -8.18
CA GLY A 255 6.90 5.20 -8.79
C GLY A 255 6.26 6.44 -9.40
N GLY A 256 5.28 6.23 -10.28
CA GLY A 256 4.60 7.30 -11.00
C GLY A 256 3.82 8.34 -10.15
N VAL A 257 3.76 8.19 -8.83
CA VAL A 257 3.23 9.23 -7.92
C VAL A 257 4.22 10.38 -7.77
N VAL A 258 5.50 10.13 -7.99
CA VAL A 258 6.58 11.11 -7.90
C VAL A 258 7.09 11.41 -9.32
N ASP A 259 7.37 12.66 -9.61
CA ASP A 259 8.15 13.05 -10.78
C ASP A 259 9.62 12.67 -10.50
N THR A 260 10.08 11.59 -11.14
CA THR A 260 11.38 10.99 -10.89
C THR A 260 12.53 11.94 -11.22
N ASP A 261 12.44 12.72 -12.32
CA ASP A 261 13.48 13.66 -12.73
C ASP A 261 13.58 14.83 -11.75
N ALA A 262 12.44 15.35 -11.33
CA ALA A 262 12.38 16.40 -10.31
C ALA A 262 12.94 15.91 -8.95
N LEU A 263 12.66 14.64 -8.57
CA LEU A 263 13.19 14.06 -7.35
C LEU A 263 14.72 13.91 -7.40
N ILE A 264 15.25 13.35 -8.49
CA ILE A 264 16.70 13.22 -8.70
C ILE A 264 17.38 14.59 -8.59
N SER A 265 16.82 15.59 -9.25
CA SER A 265 17.35 16.98 -9.21
C SER A 265 17.32 17.55 -7.79
N ALA A 266 16.24 17.33 -7.04
CA ALA A 266 16.11 17.82 -5.67
C ALA A 266 17.08 17.13 -4.69
N LEU A 267 17.31 15.82 -4.86
CA LEU A 267 18.23 15.04 -4.04
C LEU A 267 19.69 15.37 -4.33
N ALA A 268 20.06 15.48 -5.62
CA ALA A 268 21.42 15.84 -6.04
C ALA A 268 21.82 17.27 -5.63
N ALA A 269 20.85 18.18 -5.56
CA ALA A 269 21.03 19.54 -5.08
C ALA A 269 20.86 19.70 -3.55
N GLU A 270 20.69 18.58 -2.81
CA GLU A 270 20.40 18.56 -1.37
C GLU A 270 19.23 19.49 -0.96
N ARG A 271 18.26 19.66 -1.86
CA ARG A 271 17.06 20.47 -1.62
C ARG A 271 16.19 19.86 -0.53
N ILE A 272 16.19 18.53 -0.42
CA ILE A 272 15.64 17.74 0.66
C ILE A 272 16.75 16.85 1.23
N ALA A 273 16.62 16.44 2.48
CA ALA A 273 17.67 15.69 3.18
C ALA A 273 17.87 14.27 2.60
N GLY A 274 16.84 13.68 2.02
CA GLY A 274 16.96 12.35 1.42
C GLY A 274 15.61 11.75 1.01
N ALA A 275 15.68 10.52 0.49
CA ALA A 275 14.50 9.74 0.16
C ALA A 275 14.70 8.25 0.43
N ALA A 276 13.61 7.55 0.89
CA ALA A 276 13.50 6.09 0.86
C ALA A 276 12.50 5.69 -0.23
N LEU A 277 12.97 4.89 -1.17
CA LEU A 277 12.20 4.52 -2.36
C LEU A 277 12.08 3.01 -2.45
N ASP A 278 10.86 2.48 -2.31
CA ASP A 278 10.57 1.06 -2.48
C ASP A 278 10.00 0.75 -3.87
N VAL A 279 9.57 1.79 -4.59
CA VAL A 279 8.86 1.69 -5.87
C VAL A 279 9.40 2.71 -6.89
N PHE A 280 9.36 2.33 -8.18
CA PHE A 280 9.95 3.10 -9.28
C PHE A 280 9.03 3.11 -10.50
N ASP A 281 9.23 4.06 -11.43
CA ASP A 281 8.49 4.11 -12.69
C ASP A 281 8.79 2.89 -13.57
N GLU A 282 10.05 2.48 -13.59
CA GLU A 282 10.50 1.26 -14.23
C GLU A 282 11.01 0.28 -13.18
N GLU A 283 10.42 -0.91 -13.12
CA GLU A 283 10.77 -1.99 -12.21
C GLU A 283 11.09 -3.27 -13.00
N PRO A 284 12.26 -3.88 -12.82
CA PRO A 284 13.36 -3.53 -11.91
C PRO A 284 14.03 -2.19 -12.27
N LEU A 285 14.48 -1.43 -11.24
CA LEU A 285 15.18 -0.16 -11.43
C LEU A 285 16.41 -0.35 -12.32
N PRO A 286 16.52 0.37 -13.46
CA PRO A 286 17.65 0.23 -14.38
C PRO A 286 18.99 0.50 -13.69
N ARG A 287 20.01 -0.29 -14.08
CA ARG A 287 21.39 -0.10 -13.55
C ARG A 287 21.97 1.29 -13.87
N SER A 288 21.47 1.95 -14.91
CA SER A 288 21.86 3.31 -15.31
C SER A 288 21.19 4.41 -14.51
N SER A 289 20.25 4.08 -13.62
CA SER A 289 19.55 5.11 -12.83
C SER A 289 20.51 5.88 -11.94
N PRO A 290 20.48 7.22 -11.97
CA PRO A 290 21.29 8.06 -11.09
C PRO A 290 21.01 7.83 -9.60
N LEU A 291 19.82 7.36 -9.25
CA LEU A 291 19.41 7.10 -7.86
C LEU A 291 20.37 6.15 -7.12
N TRP A 292 21.02 5.19 -7.83
CA TRP A 292 21.99 4.27 -7.24
C TRP A 292 23.23 4.95 -6.63
N ASN A 293 23.58 6.15 -7.13
CA ASN A 293 24.78 6.87 -6.76
C ASN A 293 24.52 8.04 -5.81
N LEU A 294 23.31 8.21 -5.28
CA LEU A 294 22.97 9.24 -4.33
C LEU A 294 23.09 8.72 -2.90
N ASP A 295 24.00 9.27 -2.11
CA ASP A 295 24.29 8.86 -0.73
C ASP A 295 23.11 9.15 0.23
N ASN A 296 22.21 10.04 -0.16
CA ASN A 296 21.01 10.42 0.60
C ASN A 296 19.75 9.66 0.16
N VAL A 297 19.92 8.51 -0.54
CA VAL A 297 18.81 7.67 -0.99
C VAL A 297 18.94 6.25 -0.41
N ILE A 298 17.84 5.73 0.12
CA ILE A 298 17.69 4.31 0.45
C ILE A 298 16.78 3.68 -0.59
N ILE A 299 17.27 2.61 -1.25
CA ILE A 299 16.54 1.88 -2.29
C ILE A 299 16.22 0.49 -1.78
N THR A 300 14.96 0.05 -1.94
CA THR A 300 14.54 -1.34 -1.72
C THR A 300 13.73 -1.85 -2.93
N PRO A 301 13.78 -3.17 -3.22
CA PRO A 301 13.24 -3.71 -4.47
C PRO A 301 11.76 -4.10 -4.35
N HIS A 302 10.87 -3.14 -4.06
CA HIS A 302 9.42 -3.27 -3.95
C HIS A 302 9.01 -4.38 -2.96
N ILE A 303 9.49 -4.27 -1.73
CA ILE A 303 9.32 -5.28 -0.67
C ILE A 303 8.54 -4.79 0.54
N SER A 304 8.21 -3.50 0.62
CA SER A 304 7.54 -2.93 1.80
C SER A 304 6.22 -3.61 2.16
N GLY A 305 5.54 -4.19 1.15
CA GLY A 305 4.31 -4.94 1.33
C GLY A 305 4.48 -6.45 1.56
N ASN A 306 5.70 -6.99 1.50
CA ASN A 306 5.93 -8.42 1.64
C ASN A 306 5.65 -8.90 3.07
N SER A 307 5.02 -10.08 3.18
CA SER A 307 4.71 -10.71 4.46
C SER A 307 4.75 -12.23 4.33
N ALA A 308 5.34 -12.89 5.33
CA ALA A 308 5.30 -14.36 5.43
C ALA A 308 3.86 -14.89 5.63
N PHE A 309 2.93 -14.04 6.06
CA PHE A 309 1.54 -14.40 6.33
C PHE A 309 0.57 -13.87 5.27
N TYR A 310 1.07 -13.53 4.09
CA TYR A 310 0.25 -12.85 3.08
C TYR A 310 -0.95 -13.67 2.62
N HIS A 311 -0.76 -14.97 2.34
CA HIS A 311 -1.83 -15.87 1.92
C HIS A 311 -2.91 -16.00 2.99
N GLN A 312 -2.52 -16.13 4.27
CA GLN A 312 -3.46 -16.21 5.40
C GLN A 312 -4.28 -14.94 5.54
N LYS A 313 -3.63 -13.77 5.45
CA LYS A 313 -4.30 -12.46 5.55
C LYS A 313 -5.28 -12.23 4.40
N THR A 314 -4.86 -12.53 3.17
CA THR A 314 -5.75 -12.38 1.99
C THR A 314 -6.91 -13.36 2.02
N ALA A 315 -6.70 -14.58 2.51
CA ALA A 315 -7.75 -15.56 2.74
C ALA A 315 -8.74 -15.11 3.83
N ALA A 316 -8.27 -14.40 4.87
CA ALA A 316 -9.15 -13.85 5.90
C ALA A 316 -10.10 -12.78 5.35
N VAL A 317 -9.58 -11.86 4.49
CA VAL A 317 -10.43 -10.89 3.76
C VAL A 317 -11.47 -11.60 2.90
N PHE A 318 -11.05 -12.62 2.15
CA PHE A 318 -11.94 -13.38 1.30
C PHE A 318 -13.00 -14.15 2.12
N THR A 319 -12.61 -14.73 3.25
CA THR A 319 -13.51 -15.38 4.20
C THR A 319 -14.61 -14.44 4.70
N GLU A 320 -14.24 -13.23 5.12
CA GLU A 320 -15.22 -12.23 5.56
C GLU A 320 -16.14 -11.81 4.40
N ASN A 321 -15.58 -11.59 3.22
CA ASN A 321 -16.36 -11.22 2.05
C ASN A 321 -17.27 -12.38 1.57
N LEU A 322 -16.88 -13.67 1.70
CA LEU A 322 -17.75 -14.80 1.43
C LEU A 322 -18.98 -14.80 2.37
N LYS A 323 -18.78 -14.52 3.67
CA LYS A 323 -19.89 -14.38 4.63
C LYS A 323 -20.83 -13.25 4.21
N ARG A 324 -20.28 -12.08 3.91
CA ARG A 324 -21.06 -10.90 3.45
C ARG A 324 -21.83 -11.19 2.17
N TYR A 325 -21.19 -11.87 1.21
CA TYR A 325 -21.83 -12.27 -0.05
C TYR A 325 -23.05 -13.18 0.18
N LEU A 326 -22.89 -14.22 1.01
CA LEU A 326 -23.96 -15.13 1.38
C LEU A 326 -25.11 -14.45 2.13
N GLU A 327 -24.80 -13.44 2.93
CA GLU A 327 -25.74 -12.61 3.69
C GLU A 327 -26.30 -11.43 2.90
N ARG A 328 -25.83 -11.21 1.66
CA ARG A 328 -26.17 -10.06 0.81
C ARG A 328 -25.86 -8.71 1.45
N ARG A 329 -24.79 -8.65 2.22
CA ARG A 329 -24.22 -7.41 2.77
C ARG A 329 -23.22 -6.81 1.79
N PRO A 330 -22.97 -5.49 1.85
CA PRO A 330 -21.90 -4.86 1.08
C PRO A 330 -20.56 -5.55 1.31
N LEU A 331 -19.81 -5.82 0.23
CA LEU A 331 -18.48 -6.41 0.33
C LEU A 331 -17.46 -5.37 0.80
N LEU A 332 -16.43 -5.80 1.52
CA LEU A 332 -15.29 -4.97 1.88
C LEU A 332 -14.39 -4.74 0.66
N ASN A 333 -13.72 -3.60 0.64
CA ASN A 333 -12.71 -3.25 -0.36
C ASN A 333 -13.22 -3.30 -1.82
N ARG A 334 -14.43 -2.85 -2.06
CA ARG A 334 -14.99 -2.78 -3.42
C ARG A 334 -14.25 -1.76 -4.26
N VAL A 335 -13.90 -2.15 -5.48
CA VAL A 335 -13.26 -1.26 -6.46
C VAL A 335 -14.28 -0.30 -7.05
N ASP A 336 -14.03 0.99 -6.90
CA ASP A 336 -14.74 2.02 -7.65
C ASP A 336 -14.07 2.17 -9.03
N ARG A 337 -14.70 1.64 -10.08
CA ARG A 337 -14.17 1.68 -11.46
C ARG A 337 -13.94 3.10 -11.98
N LYS A 338 -14.74 4.06 -11.53
CA LYS A 338 -14.59 5.47 -11.94
C LYS A 338 -13.38 6.12 -11.29
N ARG A 339 -13.05 5.70 -10.10
CA ARG A 339 -11.90 6.20 -9.32
C ARG A 339 -10.62 5.43 -9.65
N GLY A 340 -10.71 4.21 -10.15
CA GLY A 340 -9.57 3.36 -10.51
C GLY A 340 -8.89 2.67 -9.31
N TYR A 341 -9.58 2.55 -8.18
CA TYR A 341 -9.11 1.80 -6.99
C TYR A 341 -10.24 1.48 -6.03
#